data_e5d496be62f74f0a4da0ae04442faebc
#
_entry.id   e5d496be62f74f0a4da0ae04442faebc
#
_cell.length_a   1.000
_cell.length_b   1.000
_cell.length_c   1.000
_cell.angle_alpha   90.00
_cell.angle_beta   90.00
_cell.angle_gamma   90.00
#
_symmetry.space_group_name_H-M   'P 1'
#
loop_
_entity.id
_entity.type
_entity.pdbx_description
1 polymer ?
#
loop_
_entity_poly.entity_id
_entity_poly.type
_entity_poly.pdbx_seq_one_letter_code
_entity_poly.pdbx_strand_id
1 'polypeptide(L)'
;MKKVNGFFNVVFLSFLILSVISVSGCSKNGADKKNNDTISIVATTFPCYDAVRAVLGDFANSDLVELKLLVKPGTEVHSFDPSPADLIAIKKSDLFVFVGGESDSWVYRILDAENSDVKTLKLMDFVNVLEIEHHHEHEEENHEH
;
A
#
# COMPACT_ATOMS: atom_id res chain seq x y z
N MET A 1 -31.36 -13.70 66.02
CA MET A 1 -30.99 -14.21 64.73
C MET A 1 -31.02 -13.10 63.64
N LYS A 2 -30.07 -12.16 63.61
CA LYS A 2 -30.01 -11.04 62.61
C LYS A 2 -28.60 -10.55 62.27
N LYS A 3 -27.57 -11.38 62.37
CA LYS A 3 -26.17 -10.97 62.09
C LYS A 3 -25.53 -11.63 60.86
N VAL A 4 -26.23 -12.52 60.16
CA VAL A 4 -25.66 -13.27 59.00
C VAL A 4 -25.77 -12.50 57.68
N ASN A 5 -26.76 -11.63 57.54
CA ASN A 5 -27.01 -10.91 56.29
C ASN A 5 -25.98 -9.83 55.94
N GLY A 6 -25.31 -9.26 56.96
CA GLY A 6 -24.30 -8.19 56.74
C GLY A 6 -23.01 -8.73 56.13
N PHE A 7 -22.57 -9.90 56.59
CA PHE A 7 -21.34 -10.52 56.08
C PHE A 7 -21.49 -10.99 54.64
N PHE A 8 -22.67 -11.58 54.32
CA PHE A 8 -22.97 -12.03 52.97
C PHE A 8 -23.06 -10.86 51.96
N ASN A 9 -23.63 -9.75 52.38
CA ASN A 9 -23.71 -8.55 51.54
C ASN A 9 -22.33 -7.92 51.27
N VAL A 10 -21.43 -7.89 52.28
CA VAL A 10 -20.07 -7.33 52.10
C VAL A 10 -19.24 -8.23 51.14
N VAL A 11 -19.35 -9.54 51.27
CA VAL A 11 -18.66 -10.50 50.38
C VAL A 11 -19.21 -10.40 48.95
N PHE A 12 -20.54 -10.27 48.79
CA PHE A 12 -21.17 -10.12 47.48
C PHE A 12 -20.79 -8.80 46.79
N LEU A 13 -20.73 -7.70 47.57
CA LEU A 13 -20.32 -6.39 47.08
C LEU A 13 -18.83 -6.37 46.68
N SER A 14 -17.97 -7.07 47.45
CA SER A 14 -16.54 -7.23 47.12
C SER A 14 -16.33 -8.03 45.82
N PHE A 15 -17.15 -9.07 45.60
CA PHE A 15 -17.07 -9.87 44.39
C PHE A 15 -17.57 -9.10 43.13
N LEU A 16 -18.56 -8.22 43.31
CA LEU A 16 -19.08 -7.37 42.27
C LEU A 16 -18.06 -6.28 41.83
N ILE A 17 -17.30 -5.72 42.77
CA ILE A 17 -16.27 -4.74 42.51
C ILE A 17 -15.06 -5.39 41.79
N LEU A 18 -14.71 -6.63 42.13
CA LEU A 18 -13.60 -7.36 41.52
C LEU A 18 -13.89 -7.76 40.04
N SER A 19 -15.18 -7.92 39.65
CA SER A 19 -15.57 -8.30 38.30
C SER A 19 -15.52 -7.14 37.30
N VAL A 20 -15.50 -5.88 37.75
CA VAL A 20 -15.46 -4.68 36.88
C VAL A 20 -14.05 -4.36 36.39
N ILE A 21 -13.00 -4.90 37.03
CA ILE A 21 -11.60 -4.61 36.68
C ILE A 21 -11.11 -5.44 35.48
N SER A 22 -11.85 -6.47 35.05
CA SER A 22 -11.40 -7.42 34.01
C SER A 22 -11.71 -7.00 32.57
N VAL A 23 -12.28 -5.82 32.30
CA VAL A 23 -12.64 -5.34 30.95
C VAL A 23 -11.70 -4.23 30.44
N SER A 24 -10.51 -4.12 31.00
CA SER A 24 -9.43 -3.37 30.34
C SER A 24 -8.77 -4.27 29.28
N GLY A 25 -9.55 -4.77 28.34
CA GLY A 25 -9.05 -5.29 27.08
C GLY A 25 -8.38 -4.13 26.35
N CYS A 26 -7.04 -4.11 26.35
CA CYS A 26 -6.27 -3.31 25.43
C CYS A 26 -6.68 -3.69 24.00
N SER A 27 -7.66 -2.99 23.45
CA SER A 27 -7.80 -2.84 22.02
C SER A 27 -6.54 -2.09 21.59
N LYS A 28 -5.52 -2.82 21.14
CA LYS A 28 -4.50 -2.27 20.26
C LYS A 28 -5.21 -1.95 18.94
N ASN A 29 -5.95 -0.85 18.92
CA ASN A 29 -6.16 -0.14 17.69
C ASN A 29 -4.77 0.35 17.30
N GLY A 30 -4.10 -0.40 16.43
CA GLY A 30 -3.02 0.09 15.62
C GLY A 30 -3.57 1.17 14.69
N ALA A 31 -3.93 2.31 15.26
CA ALA A 31 -3.90 3.54 14.51
C ALA A 31 -2.39 3.75 14.26
N ASP A 32 -1.97 3.42 13.05
CA ASP A 32 -0.67 3.81 12.55
C ASP A 32 -0.52 5.30 12.81
N LYS A 33 0.19 5.61 13.91
CA LYS A 33 0.60 6.95 14.22
C LYS A 33 1.72 7.22 13.22
N LYS A 34 1.34 7.68 11.99
CA LYS A 34 2.31 8.20 11.04
C LYS A 34 3.15 9.19 11.82
N ASN A 35 4.39 8.82 12.13
CA ASN A 35 5.35 9.78 12.62
C ASN A 35 5.41 10.85 11.56
N ASN A 36 5.15 12.11 11.90
CA ASN A 36 5.11 13.23 10.95
C ASN A 36 6.45 13.41 10.20
N ASP A 37 7.47 12.65 10.57
CA ASP A 37 8.82 12.70 10.01
C ASP A 37 9.12 11.52 9.06
N THR A 38 8.19 10.57 8.84
CA THR A 38 8.40 9.41 7.94
C THR A 38 7.86 9.74 6.55
N ILE A 39 8.72 9.64 5.55
CA ILE A 39 8.37 9.80 4.13
C ILE A 39 7.79 8.47 3.62
N SER A 40 6.55 8.49 3.14
CA SER A 40 5.88 7.32 2.58
C SER A 40 5.95 7.36 1.05
N ILE A 41 6.58 6.34 0.45
CA ILE A 41 6.74 6.20 -0.99
C ILE A 41 6.07 4.90 -1.44
N VAL A 42 5.23 4.98 -2.45
CA VAL A 42 4.59 3.82 -3.06
C VAL A 42 5.10 3.67 -4.48
N ALA A 43 5.58 2.48 -4.83
CA ALA A 43 6.06 2.12 -6.17
C ALA A 43 5.16 1.04 -6.78
N THR A 44 4.80 1.17 -8.07
CA THR A 44 3.92 0.20 -8.74
C THR A 44 4.59 -1.14 -8.92
N THR A 45 5.71 -1.18 -9.61
CA THR A 45 6.42 -2.40 -10.01
C THR A 45 7.83 -2.46 -9.43
N PHE A 46 8.46 -3.63 -9.51
CA PHE A 46 9.81 -3.82 -9.00
C PHE A 46 10.84 -2.86 -9.61
N PRO A 47 10.86 -2.55 -10.92
CA PRO A 47 11.78 -1.55 -11.46
C PRO A 47 11.64 -0.16 -10.81
N CYS A 48 10.42 0.29 -10.56
CA CYS A 48 10.16 1.55 -9.84
C CYS A 48 10.67 1.48 -8.41
N TYR A 49 10.38 0.38 -7.71
CA TYR A 49 10.81 0.14 -6.35
C TYR A 49 12.34 0.14 -6.23
N ASP A 50 13.02 -0.58 -7.13
CA ASP A 50 14.48 -0.71 -7.10
C ASP A 50 15.18 0.61 -7.46
N ALA A 51 14.64 1.37 -8.42
CA ALA A 51 15.12 2.70 -8.75
C ALA A 51 15.04 3.65 -7.53
N VAL A 52 13.89 3.68 -6.84
CA VAL A 52 13.74 4.48 -5.61
C VAL A 52 14.71 4.04 -4.55
N ARG A 53 14.84 2.72 -4.33
CA ARG A 53 15.77 2.15 -3.35
C ARG A 53 17.21 2.53 -3.66
N ALA A 54 17.62 2.50 -4.93
CA ALA A 54 18.94 2.89 -5.35
C ALA A 54 19.26 4.37 -5.08
N VAL A 55 18.27 5.26 -5.27
CA VAL A 55 18.41 6.70 -4.97
C VAL A 55 18.48 6.94 -3.47
N LEU A 56 17.66 6.24 -2.68
CA LEU A 56 17.62 6.38 -1.23
C LEU A 56 18.88 5.83 -0.54
N GLY A 57 19.56 4.82 -1.14
CA GLY A 57 20.71 4.16 -0.54
C GLY A 57 20.37 3.61 0.84
N ASP A 58 21.19 3.95 1.84
CA ASP A 58 21.03 3.46 3.23
C ASP A 58 19.73 3.95 3.87
N PHE A 59 19.18 5.09 3.43
CA PHE A 59 17.91 5.61 3.94
C PHE A 59 16.70 4.72 3.63
N ALA A 60 16.79 3.89 2.58
CA ALA A 60 15.73 2.94 2.24
C ALA A 60 15.40 1.93 3.36
N ASN A 61 16.34 1.71 4.27
CA ASN A 61 16.19 0.78 5.40
C ASN A 61 16.04 1.51 6.76
N SER A 62 15.86 2.83 6.75
CA SER A 62 15.71 3.62 7.95
C SER A 62 14.25 3.78 8.37
N ASP A 63 14.00 4.13 9.61
CA ASP A 63 12.66 4.46 10.12
C ASP A 63 12.10 5.78 9.54
N LEU A 64 12.91 6.50 8.75
CA LEU A 64 12.52 7.77 8.11
C LEU A 64 11.82 7.57 6.77
N VAL A 65 11.87 6.37 6.19
CA VAL A 65 11.27 6.06 4.89
C VAL A 65 10.44 4.78 4.97
N GLU A 66 9.19 4.87 4.53
CA GLU A 66 8.34 3.72 4.26
C GLU A 66 8.23 3.54 2.74
N LEU A 67 8.91 2.54 2.18
CA LEU A 67 8.88 2.22 0.76
C LEU A 67 8.04 0.97 0.51
N LYS A 68 6.89 1.13 -0.17
CA LYS A 68 5.95 0.05 -0.47
C LYS A 68 5.96 -0.31 -1.95
N LEU A 69 6.05 -1.62 -2.25
CA LEU A 69 5.83 -2.20 -3.57
C LEU A 69 4.38 -2.70 -3.68
N LEU A 70 3.64 -2.26 -4.72
CA LEU A 70 2.25 -2.69 -4.95
C LEU A 70 2.19 -4.04 -5.66
N VAL A 71 2.76 -4.12 -6.86
CA VAL A 71 2.73 -5.33 -7.69
C VAL A 71 3.84 -6.26 -7.24
N LYS A 72 3.48 -7.34 -6.57
CA LYS A 72 4.45 -8.33 -6.08
C LYS A 72 5.13 -9.05 -7.24
N PRO A 73 6.40 -9.48 -7.07
CA PRO A 73 7.07 -10.31 -8.07
C PRO A 73 6.23 -11.53 -8.47
N GLY A 74 6.13 -11.79 -9.77
CA GLY A 74 5.34 -12.89 -10.31
C GLY A 74 3.85 -12.59 -10.54
N THR A 75 3.39 -11.39 -10.20
CA THR A 75 2.03 -10.94 -10.53
C THR A 75 1.99 -10.46 -11.98
N GLU A 76 0.92 -10.82 -12.72
CA GLU A 76 0.66 -10.29 -14.05
C GLU A 76 0.33 -8.80 -13.97
N VAL A 77 1.15 -7.97 -14.63
CA VAL A 77 1.08 -6.50 -14.50
C VAL A 77 -0.08 -5.91 -15.31
N HIS A 78 -0.37 -6.49 -16.49
CA HIS A 78 -1.42 -5.98 -17.40
C HIS A 78 -2.84 -6.17 -16.83
N SER A 79 -3.04 -7.17 -15.99
CA SER A 79 -4.31 -7.48 -15.34
C SER A 79 -4.33 -7.05 -13.86
N PHE A 80 -3.35 -6.28 -13.42
CA PHE A 80 -3.28 -5.84 -12.03
C PHE A 80 -4.44 -4.89 -11.71
N ASP A 81 -5.20 -5.23 -10.67
CA ASP A 81 -6.24 -4.38 -10.11
C ASP A 81 -5.94 -4.11 -8.63
N PRO A 82 -5.69 -2.85 -8.26
CA PRO A 82 -5.31 -2.50 -6.90
C PRO A 82 -6.46 -2.74 -5.92
N SER A 83 -6.14 -3.35 -4.80
CA SER A 83 -7.08 -3.52 -3.69
C SER A 83 -7.45 -2.18 -3.05
N PRO A 84 -8.57 -2.10 -2.30
CA PRO A 84 -8.91 -0.90 -1.52
C PRO A 84 -7.79 -0.46 -0.56
N ALA A 85 -7.02 -1.40 -0.03
CA ALA A 85 -5.87 -1.09 0.84
C ALA A 85 -4.72 -0.44 0.04
N ASP A 86 -4.52 -0.84 -1.22
CA ASP A 86 -3.51 -0.24 -2.09
C ASP A 86 -3.91 1.18 -2.49
N LEU A 87 -5.19 1.42 -2.79
CA LEU A 87 -5.72 2.77 -3.06
C LEU A 87 -5.51 3.70 -1.86
N ILE A 88 -5.77 3.22 -0.64
CA ILE A 88 -5.50 3.99 0.58
C ILE A 88 -4.00 4.27 0.74
N ALA A 89 -3.13 3.31 0.44
CA ALA A 89 -1.69 3.49 0.52
C ALA A 89 -1.20 4.54 -0.48
N ILE A 90 -1.67 4.49 -1.72
CA ILE A 90 -1.37 5.50 -2.76
C ILE A 90 -1.79 6.89 -2.28
N LYS A 91 -3.04 7.04 -1.83
CA LYS A 91 -3.58 8.34 -1.37
C LYS A 91 -2.83 8.95 -0.19
N LYS A 92 -2.29 8.11 0.68
CA LYS A 92 -1.55 8.55 1.89
C LYS A 92 -0.06 8.71 1.65
N SER A 93 0.45 8.33 0.49
CA SER A 93 1.87 8.45 0.19
C SER A 93 2.27 9.90 -0.06
N ASP A 94 3.50 10.21 0.26
CA ASP A 94 4.12 11.50 -0.06
C ASP A 94 4.62 11.52 -1.52
N LEU A 95 4.88 10.33 -2.09
CA LEU A 95 5.28 10.13 -3.47
C LEU A 95 4.75 8.79 -4.01
N PHE A 96 4.15 8.82 -5.19
CA PHE A 96 3.73 7.65 -5.94
C PHE A 96 4.54 7.51 -7.23
N VAL A 97 5.26 6.40 -7.40
CA VAL A 97 6.20 6.16 -8.52
C VAL A 97 5.68 5.04 -9.40
N PHE A 98 5.59 5.31 -10.71
CA PHE A 98 5.12 4.35 -11.71
C PHE A 98 5.89 4.48 -13.02
N VAL A 99 5.84 3.45 -13.87
CA VAL A 99 6.57 3.44 -15.14
C VAL A 99 5.92 4.40 -16.13
N GLY A 100 4.61 4.33 -16.31
CA GLY A 100 3.83 5.19 -17.23
C GLY A 100 3.57 4.58 -18.60
N GLY A 101 3.89 3.30 -18.82
CA GLY A 101 3.55 2.55 -20.01
C GLY A 101 2.10 2.02 -20.00
N GLU A 102 1.79 1.20 -20.99
CA GLU A 102 0.46 0.61 -21.18
C GLU A 102 0.00 -0.21 -19.96
N SER A 103 0.92 -0.93 -19.31
CA SER A 103 0.67 -1.71 -18.10
C SER A 103 0.22 -0.86 -16.90
N ASP A 104 0.48 0.44 -16.91
CA ASP A 104 0.09 1.36 -15.85
C ASP A 104 -1.21 2.15 -16.19
N SER A 105 -2.00 1.71 -17.19
CA SER A 105 -3.26 2.36 -17.57
C SER A 105 -4.26 2.50 -16.41
N TRP A 106 -4.22 1.59 -15.45
CA TRP A 106 -5.04 1.63 -14.23
C TRP A 106 -4.65 2.81 -13.31
N VAL A 107 -3.38 3.25 -13.33
CA VAL A 107 -2.89 4.39 -12.53
C VAL A 107 -3.62 5.66 -12.92
N TYR A 108 -3.75 5.94 -14.22
CA TYR A 108 -4.43 7.14 -14.69
C TYR A 108 -5.90 7.17 -14.27
N ARG A 109 -6.60 6.02 -14.29
CA ARG A 109 -7.98 5.93 -13.82
C ARG A 109 -8.12 6.29 -12.35
N ILE A 110 -7.14 5.94 -11.51
CA ILE A 110 -7.16 6.28 -10.08
C ILE A 110 -6.85 7.76 -9.87
N LEU A 111 -5.84 8.28 -10.53
CA LEU A 111 -5.46 9.69 -10.38
C LEU A 111 -6.57 10.62 -10.86
N ASP A 112 -7.24 10.31 -11.97
CA ASP A 112 -8.34 11.09 -12.53
C ASP A 112 -9.61 11.02 -11.69
N ALA A 113 -9.97 9.81 -11.20
CA ALA A 113 -11.21 9.60 -10.45
C ALA A 113 -11.21 10.27 -9.08
N GLU A 114 -10.04 10.52 -8.51
CA GLU A 114 -9.90 10.88 -7.10
C GLU A 114 -9.55 12.35 -6.88
N ASN A 115 -9.32 13.14 -7.93
CA ASN A 115 -8.78 14.50 -7.81
C ASN A 115 -7.60 14.53 -6.81
N SER A 116 -6.67 13.56 -6.97
CA SER A 116 -5.68 13.20 -5.96
C SER A 116 -4.54 14.22 -5.95
N ASP A 117 -4.30 14.82 -4.78
CA ASP A 117 -3.15 15.72 -4.54
C ASP A 117 -1.82 14.96 -4.35
N VAL A 118 -1.79 13.64 -4.59
CA VAL A 118 -0.58 12.82 -4.45
C VAL A 118 0.47 13.26 -5.45
N LYS A 119 1.68 13.52 -4.98
CA LYS A 119 2.82 13.77 -5.87
C LYS A 119 3.16 12.49 -6.63
N THR A 120 3.25 12.60 -7.95
CA THR A 120 3.55 11.45 -8.81
C THR A 120 4.89 11.63 -9.51
N LEU A 121 5.58 10.50 -9.73
CA LEU A 121 6.78 10.41 -10.56
C LEU A 121 6.57 9.32 -11.60
N LYS A 122 6.44 9.73 -12.86
CA LYS A 122 6.35 8.84 -14.00
C LYS A 122 7.73 8.67 -14.62
N LEU A 123 8.29 7.46 -14.58
CA LEU A 123 9.67 7.22 -15.00
C LEU A 123 9.89 7.43 -16.50
N MET A 124 8.88 7.13 -17.33
CA MET A 124 8.98 7.32 -18.79
C MET A 124 9.15 8.79 -19.21
N ASP A 125 8.80 9.74 -18.35
CA ASP A 125 9.00 11.18 -18.68
C ASP A 125 10.48 11.59 -18.67
N PHE A 126 11.36 10.74 -18.13
CA PHE A 126 12.79 11.01 -17.97
C PHE A 126 13.68 10.15 -18.86
N VAL A 127 13.10 9.33 -19.74
CA VAL A 127 13.85 8.44 -20.65
C VAL A 127 13.38 8.62 -22.09
N ASN A 128 14.29 8.43 -23.03
CA ASN A 128 13.91 8.36 -24.44
C ASN A 128 13.35 6.98 -24.74
N VAL A 129 12.09 6.90 -25.08
CA VAL A 129 11.44 5.65 -25.49
C VAL A 129 11.85 5.32 -26.91
N LEU A 130 12.38 4.12 -27.15
CA LEU A 130 12.66 3.63 -28.50
C LEU A 130 11.38 3.01 -29.05
N GLU A 131 10.91 3.51 -30.19
CA GLU A 131 9.84 2.87 -30.94
C GLU A 131 10.41 1.64 -31.66
N ILE A 132 9.89 0.48 -31.34
CA ILE A 132 10.21 -0.76 -32.07
C ILE A 132 9.26 -0.82 -33.25
N GLU A 133 9.77 -0.50 -34.46
CA GLU A 133 9.03 -0.73 -35.69
C GLU A 133 8.89 -2.25 -35.90
N HIS A 134 7.69 -2.77 -35.69
CA HIS A 134 7.36 -4.13 -36.07
C HIS A 134 7.23 -4.20 -37.62
N HIS A 135 8.32 -4.53 -38.29
CA HIS A 135 8.23 -4.98 -39.67
C HIS A 135 7.49 -6.29 -39.69
N HIS A 136 6.22 -6.27 -40.04
CA HIS A 136 5.49 -7.46 -40.48
C HIS A 136 5.98 -7.77 -41.89
N GLU A 137 6.99 -8.63 -42.00
CA GLU A 137 7.29 -9.30 -43.26
C GLU A 137 6.10 -10.22 -43.58
N HIS A 138 5.22 -9.77 -44.46
CA HIS A 138 4.27 -10.63 -45.12
C HIS A 138 5.05 -11.49 -46.13
N GLU A 139 5.41 -12.71 -45.73
CA GLU A 139 5.78 -13.75 -46.69
C GLU A 139 4.53 -14.08 -47.50
N GLU A 140 4.45 -13.51 -48.70
CA GLU A 140 3.50 -13.95 -49.71
C GLU A 140 3.96 -15.33 -50.20
N GLU A 141 3.37 -16.41 -49.65
CA GLU A 141 3.48 -17.73 -50.21
C GLU A 141 2.77 -17.72 -51.61
N ASN A 142 3.55 -17.55 -52.67
CA ASN A 142 3.11 -17.80 -54.03
C ASN A 142 2.99 -19.33 -54.22
N HIS A 143 1.78 -19.86 -54.07
CA HIS A 143 1.42 -21.17 -54.56
C HIS A 143 1.14 -21.05 -56.07
N GLU A 144 2.16 -21.33 -56.90
CA GLU A 144 1.94 -21.67 -58.32
C GLU A 144 1.47 -23.12 -58.41
N HIS A 145 0.32 -23.29 -59.13
CA HIS A 145 -0.19 -24.57 -59.64
C HIS A 145 0.36 -24.81 -61.03
#